data_52047907dd265c17ad90efafc1dcab0c
#
_entry.id   52047907dd265c17ad90efafc1dcab0c
#
_cell.length_a   1.000
_cell.length_b   1.000
_cell.length_c   1.000
_cell.angle_alpha   90.00
_cell.angle_beta   90.00
_cell.angle_gamma   90.00
#
_symmetry.space_group_name_H-M   'P 1'
#
loop_
_entity.id
_entity.type
_entity.pdbx_description
1 polymer ?
#
loop_
_entity_poly.entity_id
_entity_poly.type
_entity_poly.pdbx_seq_one_letter_code
_entity_poly.pdbx_strand_id
1 'polypeptide(L)'
;IKHVKGNGKRRLALFTDPNCQYCKKLEKEMVGLTNATIYIFVLPILPGSEEKAKAIWCSPDRLKTWEDWMLNGVEPQSEKACDTTALTKISMHTKKLRINVTPTLIFEDGVIKPGTLTLDLLEEHLTEAGQTN
;
A
#
# COMPACT_ATOMS: atom_id res chain seq x y z
N ILE A 1 4.68 -0.70 -5.69
CA ILE A 1 3.79 -1.72 -6.29
C ILE A 1 2.53 -1.02 -6.77
N LYS A 2 2.14 -1.28 -7.99
CA LYS A 2 0.98 -0.63 -8.62
C LYS A 2 -0.15 -1.64 -8.81
N HIS A 3 -1.33 -1.30 -8.33
CA HIS A 3 -2.52 -2.15 -8.48
C HIS A 3 -3.60 -1.37 -9.25
N VAL A 4 -3.89 -1.79 -10.48
CA VAL A 4 -4.93 -1.19 -11.30
C VAL A 4 -6.20 -2.02 -11.19
N LYS A 5 -7.30 -1.38 -10.82
CA LYS A 5 -8.63 -2.00 -10.68
C LYS A 5 -9.58 -1.36 -11.67
N GLY A 6 -10.25 -2.17 -12.50
CA GLY A 6 -11.17 -1.67 -13.51
C GLY A 6 -10.46 -0.69 -14.46
N ASN A 7 -11.04 0.48 -14.67
CA ASN A 7 -10.47 1.50 -15.57
C ASN A 7 -9.27 2.25 -14.95
N GLY A 8 -8.99 2.07 -13.67
CA GLY A 8 -7.85 2.68 -12.99
C GLY A 8 -7.85 4.20 -12.86
N LYS A 9 -8.95 4.87 -13.16
CA LYS A 9 -8.98 6.34 -13.27
C LYS A 9 -8.79 7.10 -11.97
N ARG A 10 -9.38 6.64 -10.89
CA ARG A 10 -9.22 7.28 -9.58
C ARG A 10 -7.92 6.78 -8.95
N ARG A 11 -7.10 7.68 -8.41
CA ARG A 11 -5.77 7.34 -7.92
C ARG A 11 -5.64 7.51 -6.41
N LEU A 12 -4.89 6.63 -5.79
CA LEU A 12 -4.67 6.57 -4.36
C LEU A 12 -3.23 6.16 -4.09
N ALA A 13 -2.52 6.92 -3.26
CA ALA A 13 -1.23 6.51 -2.73
C ALA A 13 -1.43 5.91 -1.34
N LEU A 14 -0.82 4.77 -1.09
CA LEU A 14 -0.95 4.03 0.16
C LEU A 14 0.43 3.72 0.71
N PHE A 15 0.72 4.19 1.93
CA PHE A 15 1.93 3.84 2.69
C PHE A 15 1.54 2.77 3.70
N THR A 16 2.17 1.61 3.62
CA THR A 16 1.69 0.42 4.29
C THR A 16 2.83 -0.49 4.75
N ASP A 17 2.58 -1.27 5.79
CA ASP A 17 3.57 -2.16 6.40
C ASP A 17 3.05 -3.60 6.36
N PRO A 18 3.87 -4.57 5.91
CA PRO A 18 3.41 -5.96 5.75
C PRO A 18 3.02 -6.66 7.06
N ASN A 19 3.49 -6.18 8.21
CA ASN A 19 3.17 -6.77 9.51
C ASN A 19 2.15 -5.97 10.32
N CYS A 20 1.57 -4.94 9.72
CA CYS A 20 0.59 -4.08 10.38
C CYS A 20 -0.82 -4.66 10.24
N GLN A 21 -1.51 -4.90 11.37
CA GLN A 21 -2.85 -5.46 11.36
C GLN A 21 -3.88 -4.54 10.71
N TYR A 22 -3.78 -3.23 10.95
CA TYR A 22 -4.66 -2.25 10.32
C TYR A 22 -4.41 -2.14 8.82
N CYS A 23 -3.17 -2.36 8.37
CA CYS A 23 -2.85 -2.42 6.95
C CYS A 23 -3.48 -3.65 6.29
N LYS A 24 -3.46 -4.79 6.96
CA LYS A 24 -4.13 -6.01 6.48
C LYS A 24 -5.65 -5.82 6.42
N LYS A 25 -6.22 -5.16 7.40
CA LYS A 25 -7.65 -4.84 7.44
C LYS A 25 -8.02 -3.94 6.25
N LEU A 26 -7.20 -2.93 5.97
CA LEU A 26 -7.41 -2.03 4.83
C LEU A 26 -7.36 -2.80 3.50
N GLU A 27 -6.42 -3.72 3.34
CA GLU A 27 -6.34 -4.54 2.12
C GLU A 27 -7.64 -5.31 1.89
N LYS A 28 -8.23 -5.84 2.94
CA LYS A 28 -9.53 -6.55 2.85
C LYS A 28 -10.65 -5.62 2.41
N GLU A 29 -10.68 -4.40 2.94
CA GLU A 29 -11.66 -3.39 2.53
C GLU A 29 -11.46 -3.00 1.07
N MET A 30 -10.22 -2.89 0.62
CA MET A 30 -9.90 -2.49 -0.76
C MET A 30 -10.24 -3.57 -1.81
N VAL A 31 -10.50 -4.80 -1.40
CA VAL A 31 -10.91 -5.86 -2.35
C VAL A 31 -12.13 -5.42 -3.15
N GLY A 32 -13.06 -4.71 -2.53
CA GLY A 32 -14.29 -4.23 -3.18
C GLY A 32 -14.15 -2.95 -3.99
N LEU A 33 -12.98 -2.29 -3.97
CA LEU A 33 -12.78 -1.06 -4.75
C LEU A 33 -12.86 -1.35 -6.25
N THR A 34 -13.43 -0.39 -6.99
CA THR A 34 -13.52 -0.44 -8.44
C THR A 34 -12.94 0.83 -9.04
N ASN A 35 -12.46 0.73 -10.28
CA ASN A 35 -12.03 1.87 -11.08
C ASN A 35 -11.04 2.79 -10.37
N ALA A 36 -10.00 2.19 -9.81
CA ALA A 36 -8.97 2.91 -9.09
C ALA A 36 -7.58 2.33 -9.38
N THR A 37 -6.57 3.18 -9.33
CA THR A 37 -5.17 2.77 -9.32
C THR A 37 -4.60 3.05 -7.93
N ILE A 38 -4.10 2.00 -7.27
CA ILE A 38 -3.49 2.10 -5.95
C ILE A 38 -1.98 2.01 -6.11
N TYR A 39 -1.27 3.05 -5.71
CA TYR A 39 0.19 3.04 -5.65
C TYR A 39 0.59 2.63 -4.24
N ILE A 40 1.09 1.41 -4.10
CA ILE A 40 1.44 0.81 -2.81
C ILE A 40 2.92 1.09 -2.54
N PHE A 41 3.18 1.88 -1.51
CA PHE A 41 4.51 2.19 -1.03
C PHE A 41 4.75 1.43 0.27
N VAL A 42 5.62 0.43 0.21
CA VAL A 42 5.91 -0.41 1.39
C VAL A 42 6.86 0.33 2.31
N LEU A 43 6.39 0.58 3.54
CA LEU A 43 7.13 1.27 4.59
C LEU A 43 7.30 0.32 5.78
N PRO A 44 8.40 -0.44 5.85
CA PRO A 44 8.57 -1.47 6.87
C PRO A 44 9.08 -0.85 8.18
N ILE A 45 8.17 -0.47 9.07
CA ILE A 45 8.49 0.17 10.35
C ILE A 45 8.34 -0.76 11.56
N LEU A 46 7.57 -1.83 11.45
CA LEU A 46 7.36 -2.77 12.55
C LEU A 46 8.47 -3.84 12.61
N PRO A 47 8.67 -4.48 13.77
CA PRO A 47 9.65 -5.59 13.87
C PRO A 47 9.39 -6.69 12.84
N GLY A 48 10.43 -7.12 12.15
CA GLY A 48 10.35 -8.16 11.12
C GLY A 48 9.80 -7.69 9.77
N SER A 49 9.31 -6.47 9.67
CA SER A 49 8.71 -5.95 8.43
C SER A 49 9.73 -5.74 7.32
N GLU A 50 10.96 -5.37 7.66
CA GLU A 50 11.99 -5.11 6.65
C GLU A 50 12.32 -6.36 5.84
N GLU A 51 12.52 -7.49 6.51
CA GLU A 51 12.79 -8.76 5.84
C GLU A 51 11.62 -9.19 4.97
N LYS A 52 10.41 -9.05 5.48
CA LYS A 52 9.18 -9.37 4.75
C LYS A 52 9.02 -8.47 3.51
N ALA A 53 9.24 -7.19 3.66
CA ALA A 53 9.18 -6.22 2.56
C ALA A 53 10.19 -6.56 1.46
N LYS A 54 11.41 -6.92 1.83
CA LYS A 54 12.44 -7.32 0.87
C LYS A 54 12.07 -8.60 0.13
N ALA A 55 11.52 -9.58 0.83
CA ALA A 55 11.07 -10.83 0.20
C ALA A 55 9.96 -10.57 -0.83
N ILE A 56 9.00 -9.72 -0.50
CA ILE A 56 7.94 -9.33 -1.42
C ILE A 56 8.51 -8.57 -2.62
N TRP A 57 9.39 -7.61 -2.36
CA TRP A 57 9.98 -6.77 -3.40
C TRP A 57 10.81 -7.58 -4.40
N CYS A 58 11.52 -8.59 -3.93
CA CYS A 58 12.38 -9.42 -4.75
C CYS A 58 11.65 -10.61 -5.40
N SER A 59 10.34 -10.74 -5.19
CA SER A 59 9.55 -11.79 -5.83
C SER A 59 9.27 -11.45 -7.31
N PRO A 60 9.04 -12.48 -8.16
CA PRO A 60 8.76 -12.24 -9.58
C PRO A 60 7.49 -11.44 -9.84
N ASP A 61 6.45 -11.62 -9.02
CA ASP A 61 5.18 -10.90 -9.13
C ASP A 61 4.89 -10.23 -7.77
N ARG A 62 5.32 -8.99 -7.65
CA ARG A 62 5.24 -8.26 -6.38
C ARG A 62 3.82 -8.06 -5.88
N LEU A 63 2.90 -7.72 -6.78
CA LEU A 63 1.51 -7.50 -6.40
C LEU A 63 0.87 -8.79 -5.89
N LYS A 64 1.05 -9.89 -6.61
CA LYS A 64 0.51 -11.19 -6.20
C LYS A 64 1.09 -11.61 -4.85
N THR A 65 2.40 -11.49 -4.67
CA THR A 65 3.07 -11.86 -3.41
C THR A 65 2.58 -11.00 -2.25
N TRP A 66 2.41 -9.69 -2.49
CA TRP A 66 1.87 -8.76 -1.50
C TRP A 66 0.45 -9.16 -1.09
N GLU A 67 -0.44 -9.39 -2.05
CA GLU A 67 -1.82 -9.77 -1.76
C GLU A 67 -1.93 -11.14 -1.09
N ASP A 68 -1.16 -12.12 -1.54
CA ASP A 68 -1.14 -13.45 -0.92
C ASP A 68 -0.75 -13.36 0.55
N TRP A 69 0.20 -12.50 0.89
CA TRP A 69 0.57 -12.27 2.29
C TRP A 69 -0.50 -11.49 3.06
N MET A 70 -0.90 -10.33 2.55
CA MET A 70 -1.79 -9.43 3.28
C MET A 70 -3.21 -9.98 3.45
N LEU A 71 -3.72 -10.68 2.44
CA LEU A 71 -5.09 -11.21 2.43
C LEU A 71 -5.18 -12.64 2.92
N ASN A 72 -4.19 -13.47 2.65
CA ASN A 72 -4.28 -14.92 2.84
C ASN A 72 -3.22 -15.49 3.79
N GLY A 73 -2.30 -14.67 4.30
CA GLY A 73 -1.26 -15.11 5.22
C GLY A 73 -0.23 -16.06 4.61
N VAL A 74 -0.09 -16.05 3.28
CA VAL A 74 0.92 -16.86 2.60
C VAL A 74 2.27 -16.18 2.72
N GLU A 75 3.23 -16.84 3.39
CA GLU A 75 4.57 -16.30 3.61
C GLU A 75 5.27 -15.98 2.28
N PRO A 76 5.75 -14.73 2.12
CA PRO A 76 6.52 -14.40 0.93
C PRO A 76 7.87 -15.12 0.96
N GLN A 77 8.18 -15.78 -0.14
CA GLN A 77 9.45 -16.46 -0.30
C GLN A 77 10.23 -15.82 -1.42
N SER A 78 11.45 -15.40 -1.13
CA SER A 78 12.36 -14.86 -2.13
C SER A 78 13.60 -15.74 -2.16
N GLU A 79 13.81 -16.41 -3.28
CA GLU A 79 14.96 -17.28 -3.45
C GLU A 79 16.23 -16.49 -3.76
N LYS A 80 16.08 -15.24 -4.22
CA LYS A 80 17.22 -14.41 -4.64
C LYS A 80 17.12 -13.02 -4.04
N ALA A 81 18.24 -12.55 -3.52
CA ALA A 81 18.37 -11.14 -3.16
C ALA A 81 18.32 -10.28 -4.43
N CYS A 82 17.73 -9.10 -4.34
CA CYS A 82 17.67 -8.14 -5.42
C CYS A 82 17.98 -6.73 -4.92
N ASP A 83 17.99 -5.78 -5.82
CA ASP A 83 18.16 -4.38 -5.46
C ASP A 83 16.90 -3.87 -4.73
N THR A 84 17.05 -3.51 -3.46
CA THR A 84 16.00 -2.97 -2.60
C THR A 84 16.12 -1.47 -2.35
N THR A 85 16.87 -0.77 -3.17
CA THR A 85 17.09 0.68 -3.05
C THR A 85 15.77 1.45 -3.04
N ALA A 86 14.77 0.99 -3.81
CA ALA A 86 13.45 1.61 -3.85
C ALA A 86 12.79 1.65 -2.46
N LEU A 87 12.93 0.61 -1.65
CA LEU A 87 12.39 0.57 -0.30
C LEU A 87 13.07 1.60 0.60
N THR A 88 14.38 1.74 0.48
CA THR A 88 15.15 2.76 1.21
C THR A 88 14.71 4.17 0.83
N LYS A 89 14.49 4.42 -0.45
CA LYS A 89 14.01 5.72 -0.95
C LYS A 89 12.63 6.06 -0.39
N ILE A 90 11.73 5.09 -0.33
CA ILE A 90 10.40 5.29 0.28
C ILE A 90 10.55 5.72 1.73
N SER A 91 11.38 5.03 2.51
CA SER A 91 11.64 5.39 3.92
C SER A 91 12.19 6.81 4.06
N MET A 92 13.10 7.21 3.19
CA MET A 92 13.67 8.56 3.20
C MET A 92 12.62 9.63 2.90
N HIS A 93 11.79 9.41 1.88
CA HIS A 93 10.74 10.35 1.51
C HIS A 93 9.65 10.47 2.57
N THR A 94 9.26 9.37 3.20
CA THR A 94 8.24 9.37 4.25
C THR A 94 8.70 10.14 5.47
N LYS A 95 9.98 10.08 5.83
CA LYS A 95 10.55 10.89 6.91
C LYS A 95 10.42 12.39 6.62
N LYS A 96 10.70 12.81 5.39
CA LYS A 96 10.56 14.20 4.96
C LYS A 96 9.11 14.67 5.00
N LEU A 97 8.17 13.81 4.63
CA LEU A 97 6.74 14.10 4.63
C LEU A 97 6.11 13.92 6.01
N ARG A 98 6.89 13.49 7.00
CA ARG A 98 6.41 13.17 8.36
C ARG A 98 5.31 12.11 8.39
N ILE A 99 5.38 11.16 7.46
CA ILE A 99 4.51 9.98 7.45
C ILE A 99 5.16 8.93 8.33
N ASN A 100 4.59 8.68 9.52
CA ASN A 100 5.15 7.76 10.50
C ASN A 100 4.11 6.75 11.04
N VAL A 101 2.95 6.71 10.42
CA VAL A 101 1.85 5.81 10.79
C VAL A 101 1.48 5.00 9.55
N THR A 102 1.24 3.70 9.73
CA THR A 102 0.71 2.84 8.68
C THR A 102 -0.63 2.25 9.12
N PRO A 103 -1.59 2.13 8.20
CA PRO A 103 -1.58 2.67 6.85
C PRO A 103 -1.77 4.19 6.85
N THR A 104 -1.24 4.85 5.82
CA THR A 104 -1.55 6.27 5.55
C THR A 104 -1.94 6.37 4.08
N LEU A 105 -3.08 7.00 3.82
CA LEU A 105 -3.62 7.17 2.48
C LEU A 105 -3.49 8.63 2.06
N ILE A 106 -3.10 8.85 0.80
CA ILE A 106 -3.07 10.19 0.21
C ILE A 106 -3.90 10.16 -1.07
N PHE A 107 -4.92 11.02 -1.10
CA PHE A 107 -5.84 11.15 -2.23
C PHE A 107 -5.37 12.22 -3.23
N GLU A 108 -5.95 12.23 -4.43
CA GLU A 108 -5.53 13.13 -5.51
C GLU A 108 -5.67 14.62 -5.18
N ASP A 109 -6.59 14.97 -4.29
CA ASP A 109 -6.78 16.36 -3.82
C ASP A 109 -5.78 16.76 -2.72
N GLY A 110 -4.85 15.86 -2.35
CA GLY A 110 -3.86 16.10 -1.30
C GLY A 110 -4.34 15.77 0.11
N VAL A 111 -5.56 15.29 0.26
CA VAL A 111 -6.08 14.88 1.58
C VAL A 111 -5.31 13.66 2.08
N ILE A 112 -4.80 13.74 3.30
CA ILE A 112 -4.04 12.68 3.96
C ILE A 112 -4.89 12.06 5.06
N LYS A 113 -5.08 10.74 5.01
CA LYS A 113 -5.82 9.99 6.02
C LYS A 113 -4.93 8.91 6.64
N PRO A 114 -4.49 9.08 7.90
CA PRO A 114 -3.84 8.01 8.62
C PRO A 114 -4.87 7.01 9.15
N GLY A 115 -4.48 5.74 9.21
CA GLY A 115 -5.34 4.67 9.70
C GLY A 115 -6.16 4.02 8.60
N THR A 116 -6.87 2.96 8.97
CA THR A 116 -7.71 2.22 8.02
C THR A 116 -9.05 2.91 7.80
N LEU A 117 -9.60 2.73 6.58
CA LEU A 117 -10.92 3.21 6.21
C LEU A 117 -11.77 2.03 5.73
N THR A 118 -13.09 2.14 5.90
CA THR A 118 -14.04 1.19 5.31
C THR A 118 -14.12 1.40 3.80
N LEU A 119 -14.62 0.39 3.09
CA LEU A 119 -14.82 0.48 1.63
C LEU A 119 -15.69 1.68 1.28
N ASP A 120 -16.77 1.93 2.00
CA ASP A 120 -17.67 3.05 1.73
C ASP A 120 -16.97 4.41 1.85
N LEU A 121 -16.14 4.58 2.88
CA LEU A 121 -15.35 5.80 3.04
C LEU A 121 -14.26 5.94 1.98
N LEU A 122 -13.63 4.85 1.60
CA LEU A 122 -12.66 4.85 0.49
C LEU A 122 -13.29 5.32 -0.81
N GLU A 123 -14.45 4.78 -1.15
CA GLU A 123 -15.19 5.16 -2.36
C GLU A 123 -15.60 6.63 -2.32
N GLU A 124 -16.09 7.10 -1.16
CA GLU A 124 -16.47 8.49 -0.98
C GLU A 124 -15.29 9.44 -1.19
N HIS A 125 -14.17 9.19 -0.52
CA HIS A 125 -12.98 10.03 -0.64
C HIS A 125 -12.38 10.02 -2.04
N LEU A 126 -12.35 8.87 -2.70
CA LEU A 126 -11.85 8.76 -4.07
C LEU A 126 -12.70 9.57 -5.04
N THR A 127 -14.03 9.52 -4.87
CA THR A 127 -14.96 10.26 -5.71
C THR A 127 -14.83 11.76 -5.49
N GLU A 128 -14.79 12.20 -4.24
CA GLU A 128 -14.60 13.62 -3.89
C GLU A 128 -13.29 14.18 -4.42
N ALA A 129 -12.21 13.44 -4.26
CA ALA A 129 -10.89 13.84 -4.73
C ALA A 129 -10.85 14.02 -6.24
N GLY A 130 -11.55 13.17 -6.99
CA GLY A 130 -11.67 13.28 -8.44
C GLY A 130 -12.48 14.50 -8.90
N GLN A 131 -13.42 14.96 -8.08
CA GLN A 131 -14.28 16.12 -8.39
C GLN A 131 -13.56 17.46 -8.24
N THR A 132 -12.48 17.50 -7.47
CA THR A 132 -11.72 18.76 -7.24
C THR A 132 -10.68 19.02 -8.32
N ASN A 133 -10.49 18.10 -9.22
CA ASN A 133 -9.50 18.23 -10.31
C ASN A 133 -10.17 18.69 -11.62
#